data_2ae16f8cc3815c4450f811c1e9cbf48c
#
_entry.id   2ae16f8cc3815c4450f811c1e9cbf48c
#
_cell.length_a   1.000
_cell.length_b   1.000
_cell.length_c   1.000
_cell.angle_alpha   90.00
_cell.angle_beta   90.00
_cell.angle_gamma   90.00
#
_symmetry.space_group_name_H-M   'P 1'
#
loop_
_entity.id
_entity.type
_entity.pdbx_description
1 polymer ?
#
loop_
_entity_poly.entity_id
_entity_poly.type
_entity_poly.pdbx_seq_one_letter_code
_entity_poly.pdbx_strand_id
1 'polypeptide(L)'
;RVPGLEIQALYGYRACNIFSFKGMKEIKRFNPEVIHVQTEFGIGIFGRIAAEYLDIPVVYTYHTMWTDYSHYINPINSETVDTVVKKVITKISKFYGNSCQGLIVPSNKTKDALIHYGLKQKNIYTIPTGLELERFSVKNKNNELCQSLIEKYHLQNHFVLTFLGRIAPEKSITVIIDALKKV
;
A
#
# COMPACT_ATOMS: atom_id res chain seq x y z
N ARG A 1 13.43 2.22 -17.79
CA ARG A 1 13.31 2.97 -16.54
C ARG A 1 12.72 4.35 -16.83
N VAL A 2 11.66 4.75 -16.14
CA VAL A 2 11.06 6.09 -16.30
C VAL A 2 11.93 7.11 -15.57
N PRO A 3 12.29 8.25 -16.18
CA PRO A 3 13.01 9.32 -15.51
C PRO A 3 12.25 9.85 -14.31
N GLY A 4 12.96 10.21 -13.23
CA GLY A 4 12.34 10.75 -12.02
C GLY A 4 13.39 11.36 -11.11
N LEU A 5 12.94 12.28 -10.25
CA LEU A 5 13.74 12.93 -9.20
C LEU A 5 13.56 12.18 -7.89
N GLU A 6 14.67 11.96 -7.19
CA GLU A 6 14.62 11.38 -5.85
C GLU A 6 14.20 12.43 -4.83
N ILE A 7 13.20 12.10 -4.01
CA ILE A 7 12.71 12.98 -2.94
C ILE A 7 13.27 12.44 -1.63
N GLN A 8 14.37 13.04 -1.16
CA GLN A 8 15.04 12.63 0.08
C GLN A 8 14.10 12.65 1.30
N ALA A 9 13.20 13.63 1.39
CA ALA A 9 12.21 13.74 2.47
C ALA A 9 11.18 12.60 2.49
N LEU A 10 11.08 11.78 1.44
CA LEU A 10 10.16 10.65 1.33
C LEU A 10 10.92 9.30 1.26
N TYR A 11 11.92 9.10 2.10
CA TYR A 11 12.64 7.82 2.26
C TYR A 11 13.17 7.22 0.95
N GLY A 12 13.66 8.06 0.03
CA GLY A 12 14.19 7.60 -1.25
C GLY A 12 13.14 7.29 -2.33
N TYR A 13 11.89 7.63 -2.12
CA TYR A 13 10.87 7.57 -3.17
C TYR A 13 11.23 8.53 -4.31
N ARG A 14 10.94 8.12 -5.53
CA ARG A 14 11.21 8.92 -6.73
C ARG A 14 9.91 9.46 -7.30
N ALA A 15 9.84 10.79 -7.46
CA ALA A 15 8.79 11.39 -8.28
C ALA A 15 9.10 11.11 -9.75
N CYS A 16 8.30 10.28 -10.39
CA CYS A 16 8.42 9.96 -11.81
C CYS A 16 7.61 10.93 -12.65
N ASN A 17 8.06 11.18 -13.88
CA ASN A 17 7.23 11.86 -14.87
C ASN A 17 5.96 11.04 -15.13
N ILE A 18 4.82 11.73 -15.19
CA ILE A 18 3.53 11.12 -15.50
C ILE A 18 3.40 10.67 -16.96
N PHE A 19 4.36 11.02 -17.80
CA PHE A 19 4.42 10.61 -19.20
C PHE A 19 5.86 10.39 -19.65
N SER A 20 6.06 9.39 -20.54
CA SER A 20 7.34 9.07 -21.16
C SER A 20 7.15 8.54 -22.57
N PHE A 21 7.63 9.26 -23.57
CA PHE A 21 7.61 8.80 -24.97
C PHE A 21 8.36 7.48 -25.16
N LYS A 22 9.52 7.33 -24.51
CA LYS A 22 10.29 6.09 -24.53
C LYS A 22 9.49 4.95 -23.90
N GLY A 23 8.86 5.19 -22.75
CA GLY A 23 7.99 4.22 -22.08
C GLY A 23 6.82 3.80 -22.96
N MET A 24 6.16 4.75 -23.62
CA MET A 24 5.06 4.47 -24.54
C MET A 24 5.50 3.60 -25.73
N LYS A 25 6.67 3.89 -26.30
CA LYS A 25 7.25 3.07 -27.39
C LYS A 25 7.51 1.63 -26.94
N GLU A 26 8.03 1.45 -25.73
CA GLU A 26 8.29 0.10 -25.19
C GLU A 26 6.98 -0.65 -24.91
N ILE A 27 5.96 0.01 -24.35
CA ILE A 27 4.65 -0.63 -24.11
C ILE A 27 4.04 -1.06 -25.45
N LYS A 28 4.08 -0.20 -26.47
CA LYS A 28 3.62 -0.56 -27.84
C LYS A 28 4.35 -1.77 -28.41
N ARG A 29 5.68 -1.81 -28.24
CA ARG A 29 6.50 -2.92 -28.72
C ARG A 29 6.19 -4.24 -27.97
N PHE A 30 5.96 -4.14 -26.67
CA PHE A 30 5.61 -5.28 -25.82
C PHE A 30 4.21 -5.80 -26.09
N ASN A 31 3.30 -4.93 -26.55
CA ASN A 31 1.91 -5.22 -26.91
C ASN A 31 1.14 -5.99 -25.82
N PRO A 32 1.02 -5.44 -24.59
CA PRO A 32 0.35 -6.14 -23.51
C PRO A 32 -1.16 -6.23 -23.72
N GLU A 33 -1.78 -7.30 -23.26
CA GLU A 33 -3.24 -7.49 -23.28
C GLU A 33 -3.94 -6.85 -22.05
N VAL A 34 -3.15 -6.52 -21.00
CA VAL A 34 -3.65 -5.89 -19.78
C VAL A 34 -2.56 -5.03 -19.15
N ILE A 35 -2.93 -3.90 -18.56
CA ILE A 35 -2.03 -3.08 -17.75
C ILE A 35 -2.48 -3.16 -16.29
N HIS A 36 -1.63 -3.72 -15.43
CA HIS A 36 -1.86 -3.81 -14.00
C HIS A 36 -1.20 -2.63 -13.28
N VAL A 37 -2.03 -1.72 -12.75
CA VAL A 37 -1.59 -0.54 -12.01
C VAL A 37 -1.62 -0.84 -10.52
N GLN A 38 -0.51 -0.58 -9.81
CA GLN A 38 -0.36 -0.85 -8.37
C GLN A 38 -0.02 0.39 -7.55
N THR A 39 -0.14 1.58 -8.15
CA THR A 39 0.10 2.85 -7.47
C THR A 39 -0.75 3.95 -8.09
N GLU A 40 -1.12 4.96 -7.31
CA GLU A 40 -1.98 6.06 -7.72
C GLU A 40 -1.20 7.18 -8.42
N PHE A 41 0.09 7.33 -8.13
CA PHE A 41 0.89 8.47 -8.57
C PHE A 41 1.97 8.07 -9.59
N GLY A 42 2.53 9.07 -10.27
CA GLY A 42 3.68 8.90 -11.16
C GLY A 42 3.48 7.81 -12.22
N ILE A 43 4.14 6.67 -12.04
CA ILE A 43 4.08 5.55 -12.99
C ILE A 43 2.67 4.95 -13.12
N GLY A 44 1.85 5.02 -12.07
CA GLY A 44 0.46 4.56 -12.13
C GLY A 44 -0.40 5.43 -13.05
N ILE A 45 -0.20 6.76 -13.01
CA ILE A 45 -0.85 7.69 -13.95
C ILE A 45 -0.39 7.39 -15.37
N PHE A 46 0.93 7.21 -15.57
CA PHE A 46 1.47 6.86 -16.88
C PHE A 46 0.88 5.54 -17.40
N GLY A 47 0.76 4.52 -16.58
CA GLY A 47 0.14 3.24 -16.96
C GLY A 47 -1.30 3.40 -17.43
N ARG A 48 -2.10 4.25 -16.76
CA ARG A 48 -3.49 4.54 -17.14
C ARG A 48 -3.58 5.33 -18.45
N ILE A 49 -2.70 6.34 -18.65
CA ILE A 49 -2.61 7.09 -19.92
C ILE A 49 -2.24 6.14 -21.06
N ALA A 50 -1.29 5.24 -20.84
CA ALA A 50 -0.89 4.26 -21.84
C ALA A 50 -2.02 3.29 -22.18
N ALA A 51 -2.74 2.82 -21.17
CA ALA A 51 -3.87 1.92 -21.34
C ALA A 51 -4.99 2.56 -22.18
N GLU A 52 -5.37 3.78 -21.86
CA GLU A 52 -6.40 4.52 -22.62
C GLU A 52 -5.95 4.81 -24.04
N TYR A 53 -4.71 5.26 -24.25
CA TYR A 53 -4.16 5.55 -25.57
C TYR A 53 -4.07 4.30 -26.48
N LEU A 54 -3.84 3.13 -25.89
CA LEU A 54 -3.65 1.87 -26.63
C LEU A 54 -4.89 0.96 -26.60
N ASP A 55 -5.99 1.43 -25.99
CA ASP A 55 -7.23 0.67 -25.80
C ASP A 55 -6.99 -0.68 -25.07
N ILE A 56 -6.19 -0.63 -24.02
CA ILE A 56 -5.82 -1.80 -23.22
C ILE A 56 -6.56 -1.74 -21.88
N PRO A 57 -7.19 -2.85 -21.40
CA PRO A 57 -7.88 -2.87 -20.12
C PRO A 57 -6.92 -2.66 -18.94
N VAL A 58 -7.41 -1.95 -17.91
CA VAL A 58 -6.68 -1.69 -16.66
C VAL A 58 -7.21 -2.56 -15.55
N VAL A 59 -6.32 -3.26 -14.87
CA VAL A 59 -6.56 -3.82 -13.53
C VAL A 59 -5.82 -2.94 -12.53
N TYR A 60 -6.47 -2.59 -11.42
CA TYR A 60 -5.89 -1.76 -10.39
C TYR A 60 -5.91 -2.45 -9.04
N THR A 61 -4.76 -2.48 -8.33
CA THR A 61 -4.69 -2.93 -6.95
C THR A 61 -4.59 -1.74 -6.00
N TYR A 62 -5.57 -1.64 -5.09
CA TYR A 62 -5.62 -0.63 -4.05
C TYR A 62 -4.88 -1.13 -2.81
N HIS A 63 -3.61 -0.73 -2.65
CA HIS A 63 -2.75 -1.22 -1.57
C HIS A 63 -2.87 -0.45 -0.26
N THR A 64 -3.24 0.83 -0.32
CA THR A 64 -3.11 1.74 0.82
C THR A 64 -4.42 2.44 1.12
N MET A 65 -4.93 2.28 2.34
CA MET A 65 -6.03 3.09 2.87
C MET A 65 -5.52 4.50 3.18
N TRP A 66 -5.47 5.35 2.16
CA TRP A 66 -4.94 6.71 2.26
C TRP A 66 -5.60 7.57 3.33
N THR A 67 -6.85 7.27 3.70
CA THR A 67 -7.54 7.94 4.80
C THR A 67 -6.88 7.71 6.16
N ASP A 68 -6.23 6.57 6.35
CA ASP A 68 -5.50 6.25 7.58
C ASP A 68 -4.17 7.02 7.67
N TYR A 69 -3.74 7.61 6.55
CA TYR A 69 -2.51 8.38 6.42
C TYR A 69 -2.75 9.90 6.30
N SER A 70 -3.96 10.38 6.55
CA SER A 70 -4.31 11.81 6.45
C SER A 70 -3.44 12.69 7.36
N HIS A 71 -2.98 12.16 8.50
CA HIS A 71 -2.11 12.85 9.44
C HIS A 71 -0.75 13.26 8.87
N TYR A 72 -0.24 12.56 7.83
CA TYR A 72 0.98 12.96 7.14
C TYR A 72 0.80 14.23 6.29
N ILE A 73 -0.43 14.53 5.88
CA ILE A 73 -0.78 15.70 5.07
C ILE A 73 -1.29 16.85 5.95
N ASN A 74 -1.63 16.57 7.21
CA ASN A 74 -2.16 17.52 8.20
C ASN A 74 -1.20 17.67 9.39
N PRO A 75 -0.04 18.31 9.23
CA PRO A 75 0.95 18.45 10.31
C PRO A 75 0.48 19.31 11.49
N ILE A 76 -0.57 20.12 11.29
CA ILE A 76 -1.14 21.01 12.31
C ILE A 76 -2.22 20.31 13.15
N ASN A 77 -2.56 19.05 12.86
CA ASN A 77 -3.63 18.28 13.50
C ASN A 77 -4.99 19.02 13.57
N SER A 78 -5.31 19.87 12.59
CA SER A 78 -6.59 20.55 12.50
C SER A 78 -7.68 19.60 12.02
N GLU A 79 -8.77 19.47 12.76
CA GLU A 79 -9.92 18.62 12.39
C GLU A 79 -10.56 19.06 11.06
N THR A 80 -10.61 20.36 10.80
CA THR A 80 -11.14 20.90 9.54
C THR A 80 -10.26 20.47 8.35
N VAL A 81 -8.93 20.59 8.50
CA VAL A 81 -7.98 20.18 7.47
C VAL A 81 -8.06 18.67 7.25
N ASP A 82 -8.12 17.88 8.30
CA ASP A 82 -8.24 16.41 8.20
C ASP A 82 -9.51 16.00 7.45
N THR A 83 -10.63 16.65 7.74
CA THR A 83 -11.91 16.40 7.05
C THR A 83 -11.81 16.71 5.55
N VAL A 84 -11.18 17.82 5.18
CA VAL A 84 -10.99 18.20 3.77
C VAL A 84 -10.06 17.22 3.07
N VAL A 85 -8.93 16.86 3.70
CA VAL A 85 -7.96 15.89 3.17
C VAL A 85 -8.64 14.54 2.95
N LYS A 86 -9.40 14.02 3.91
CA LYS A 86 -10.14 12.76 3.76
C LYS A 86 -11.16 12.81 2.63
N LYS A 87 -11.87 13.93 2.45
CA LYS A 87 -12.79 14.10 1.32
C LYS A 87 -12.07 14.08 -0.04
N VAL A 88 -10.90 14.72 -0.14
CA VAL A 88 -10.09 14.70 -1.36
C VAL A 88 -9.59 13.29 -1.65
N ILE A 89 -9.03 12.61 -0.64
CA ILE A 89 -8.56 11.22 -0.74
C ILE A 89 -9.71 10.30 -1.21
N THR A 90 -10.89 10.43 -0.61
CA THR A 90 -12.08 9.64 -0.99
C THR A 90 -12.46 9.85 -2.45
N LYS A 91 -12.43 11.10 -2.95
CA LYS A 91 -12.70 11.41 -4.35
C LYS A 91 -11.67 10.78 -5.29
N ILE A 92 -10.39 10.85 -4.93
CA ILE A 92 -9.29 10.27 -5.71
C ILE A 92 -9.42 8.73 -5.73
N SER A 93 -9.63 8.10 -4.58
CA SER A 93 -9.82 6.64 -4.48
C SER A 93 -11.00 6.17 -5.33
N LYS A 94 -12.10 6.89 -5.28
CA LYS A 94 -13.29 6.63 -6.09
C LYS A 94 -13.03 6.78 -7.58
N PHE A 95 -12.31 7.83 -7.99
CA PHE A 95 -11.94 8.04 -9.39
C PHE A 95 -11.09 6.88 -9.91
N TYR A 96 -10.03 6.52 -9.21
CA TYR A 96 -9.15 5.43 -9.62
C TYR A 96 -9.84 4.06 -9.60
N GLY A 97 -10.67 3.80 -8.59
CA GLY A 97 -11.40 2.55 -8.53
C GLY A 97 -12.46 2.41 -9.63
N ASN A 98 -13.12 3.51 -10.03
CA ASN A 98 -14.13 3.48 -11.09
C ASN A 98 -13.55 3.51 -12.52
N SER A 99 -12.28 3.93 -12.68
CA SER A 99 -11.60 4.05 -13.97
C SER A 99 -10.76 2.81 -14.35
N CYS A 100 -11.10 1.64 -13.83
CA CYS A 100 -10.46 0.38 -14.18
C CYS A 100 -11.52 -0.68 -14.51
N GLN A 101 -11.16 -1.71 -15.27
CA GLN A 101 -12.01 -2.84 -15.60
C GLN A 101 -12.10 -3.85 -14.46
N GLY A 102 -11.07 -3.93 -13.63
CA GLY A 102 -11.05 -4.77 -12.43
C GLY A 102 -10.31 -4.08 -11.29
N LEU A 103 -10.86 -4.14 -10.08
CA LEU A 103 -10.27 -3.62 -8.86
C LEU A 103 -9.91 -4.75 -7.91
N ILE A 104 -8.64 -4.80 -7.50
CA ILE A 104 -8.15 -5.73 -6.49
C ILE A 104 -7.97 -4.98 -5.17
N VAL A 105 -8.44 -5.57 -4.09
CA VAL A 105 -8.27 -5.05 -2.72
C VAL A 105 -7.71 -6.14 -1.80
N PRO A 106 -6.88 -5.78 -0.80
CA PRO A 106 -6.21 -6.78 0.04
C PRO A 106 -7.12 -7.43 1.09
N SER A 107 -8.28 -6.83 1.39
CA SER A 107 -9.18 -7.32 2.43
C SER A 107 -10.63 -6.87 2.17
N ASN A 108 -11.58 -7.57 2.79
CA ASN A 108 -12.99 -7.17 2.78
C ASN A 108 -13.19 -5.82 3.47
N LYS A 109 -12.45 -5.51 4.55
CA LYS A 109 -12.47 -4.18 5.19
C LYS A 109 -12.19 -3.08 4.18
N THR A 110 -11.18 -3.24 3.33
CA THR A 110 -10.85 -2.27 2.28
C THR A 110 -11.95 -2.17 1.23
N LYS A 111 -12.51 -3.32 0.82
CA LYS A 111 -13.64 -3.36 -0.11
C LYS A 111 -14.84 -2.57 0.43
N ASP A 112 -15.25 -2.84 1.66
CA ASP A 112 -16.40 -2.22 2.30
C ASP A 112 -16.20 -0.70 2.46
N ALA A 113 -14.99 -0.28 2.84
CA ALA A 113 -14.65 1.14 2.93
C ALA A 113 -14.76 1.86 1.58
N LEU A 114 -14.27 1.25 0.49
CA LEU A 114 -14.37 1.83 -0.85
C LEU A 114 -15.82 1.89 -1.35
N ILE A 115 -16.63 0.89 -1.05
CA ILE A 115 -18.08 0.91 -1.34
C ILE A 115 -18.74 2.06 -0.55
N HIS A 116 -18.41 2.22 0.73
CA HIS A 116 -18.90 3.33 1.55
C HIS A 116 -18.49 4.70 0.97
N TYR A 117 -17.31 4.83 0.35
CA TYR A 117 -16.90 6.04 -0.38
C TYR A 117 -17.74 6.29 -1.64
N GLY A 118 -18.64 5.39 -1.99
CA GLY A 118 -19.51 5.49 -3.16
C GLY A 118 -18.83 4.99 -4.44
N LEU A 119 -17.96 4.01 -4.32
CA LEU A 119 -17.39 3.30 -5.47
C LEU A 119 -18.52 2.58 -6.24
N LYS A 120 -18.54 2.76 -7.56
CA LYS A 120 -19.56 2.14 -8.45
C LYS A 120 -19.02 0.91 -9.19
N GLN A 121 -17.74 0.60 -9.03
CA GLN A 121 -17.09 -0.54 -9.67
C GLN A 121 -17.75 -1.86 -9.21
N LYS A 122 -18.15 -2.67 -10.17
CA LYS A 122 -18.81 -3.98 -9.89
C LYS A 122 -17.78 -5.11 -9.78
N ASN A 123 -16.67 -5.01 -10.49
CA ASN A 123 -15.62 -6.04 -10.54
C ASN A 123 -14.57 -5.77 -9.46
N ILE A 124 -14.93 -6.01 -8.18
CA ILE A 124 -14.03 -5.87 -7.04
C ILE A 124 -13.67 -7.24 -6.51
N TYR A 125 -12.39 -7.56 -6.54
CA TYR A 125 -11.83 -8.84 -6.10
C TYR A 125 -11.04 -8.65 -4.82
N THR A 126 -11.36 -9.42 -3.78
CA THR A 126 -10.55 -9.46 -2.56
C THR A 126 -9.46 -10.50 -2.74
N ILE A 127 -8.23 -10.03 -2.95
CA ILE A 127 -7.04 -10.88 -3.11
C ILE A 127 -6.00 -10.41 -2.11
N PRO A 128 -5.76 -11.16 -1.02
CA PRO A 128 -4.74 -10.83 -0.03
C PRO A 128 -3.34 -10.80 -0.64
N THR A 129 -2.45 -10.02 -0.03
CA THR A 129 -1.04 -10.02 -0.41
C THR A 129 -0.45 -11.41 -0.18
N GLY A 130 0.19 -11.97 -1.21
CA GLY A 130 0.82 -13.30 -1.14
C GLY A 130 2.02 -13.31 -0.19
N LEU A 131 2.14 -14.39 0.57
CA LEU A 131 3.26 -14.67 1.47
C LEU A 131 3.72 -16.11 1.27
N GLU A 132 5.02 -16.34 1.39
CA GLU A 132 5.60 -17.68 1.49
C GLU A 132 5.37 -18.23 2.90
N LEU A 133 4.21 -18.80 3.14
CA LEU A 133 3.77 -19.24 4.47
C LEU A 133 4.71 -20.27 5.12
N GLU A 134 5.40 -21.07 4.33
CA GLU A 134 6.36 -22.08 4.83
C GLU A 134 7.49 -21.44 5.65
N ARG A 135 7.94 -20.25 5.27
CA ARG A 135 8.98 -19.50 6.01
C ARG A 135 8.53 -19.11 7.42
N PHE A 136 7.20 -18.96 7.63
CA PHE A 136 6.59 -18.57 8.89
C PHE A 136 5.95 -19.76 9.62
N SER A 137 6.26 -20.99 9.19
CA SER A 137 5.75 -22.20 9.82
C SER A 137 6.31 -22.38 11.22
N VAL A 138 5.47 -22.89 12.12
CA VAL A 138 5.87 -23.29 13.49
C VAL A 138 7.00 -24.33 13.47
N LYS A 139 7.14 -25.10 12.40
CA LYS A 139 8.24 -26.06 12.20
C LYS A 139 9.62 -25.39 12.25
N ASN A 140 9.70 -24.09 11.91
CA ASN A 140 10.95 -23.33 11.93
C ASN A 140 11.30 -22.75 13.30
N LYS A 141 10.49 -23.01 14.33
CA LYS A 141 10.68 -22.45 15.68
C LYS A 141 12.04 -22.78 16.29
N ASN A 142 12.59 -23.94 15.98
CA ASN A 142 13.84 -24.44 16.53
C ASN A 142 15.04 -24.33 15.57
N ASN A 143 14.95 -23.49 14.51
CA ASN A 143 16.09 -23.30 13.62
C ASN A 143 17.21 -22.51 14.35
N GLU A 144 18.44 -22.62 13.83
CA GLU A 144 19.63 -21.99 14.39
C GLU A 144 19.48 -20.46 14.56
N LEU A 145 18.80 -19.81 13.62
CA LEU A 145 18.56 -18.36 13.68
C LEU A 145 17.64 -18.00 14.86
N CYS A 146 16.58 -18.77 15.09
CA CYS A 146 15.70 -18.54 16.24
C CYS A 146 16.46 -18.74 17.55
N GLN A 147 17.28 -19.79 17.67
CA GLN A 147 18.07 -20.05 18.85
C GLN A 147 19.10 -18.93 19.10
N SER A 148 19.79 -18.48 18.06
CA SER A 148 20.76 -17.37 18.19
C SER A 148 20.11 -16.07 18.67
N LEU A 149 18.86 -15.78 18.23
CA LEU A 149 18.13 -14.61 18.70
C LEU A 149 17.70 -14.76 20.18
N ILE A 150 17.23 -15.95 20.56
CA ILE A 150 16.86 -16.24 21.94
C ILE A 150 18.06 -16.05 22.88
N GLU A 151 19.22 -16.57 22.50
CA GLU A 151 20.46 -16.40 23.25
C GLU A 151 20.93 -14.95 23.31
N LYS A 152 21.00 -14.28 22.15
CA LYS A 152 21.47 -12.90 22.00
C LYS A 152 20.70 -11.91 22.87
N TYR A 153 19.39 -12.11 22.98
CA TYR A 153 18.50 -11.20 23.71
C TYR A 153 18.05 -11.76 25.08
N HIS A 154 18.61 -12.89 25.53
CA HIS A 154 18.30 -13.53 26.80
C HIS A 154 16.79 -13.77 26.99
N LEU A 155 16.14 -14.32 25.96
CA LEU A 155 14.70 -14.50 25.94
C LEU A 155 14.21 -15.81 26.56
N GLN A 156 15.10 -16.63 27.08
CA GLN A 156 14.77 -17.89 27.72
C GLN A 156 13.82 -17.64 28.91
N ASN A 157 12.74 -18.39 28.97
CA ASN A 157 11.73 -18.31 30.04
C ASN A 157 10.99 -16.96 30.15
N HIS A 158 11.06 -16.13 29.10
CA HIS A 158 10.30 -14.89 29.03
C HIS A 158 9.09 -15.02 28.08
N PHE A 159 7.99 -14.34 28.44
CA PHE A 159 6.90 -14.11 27.49
C PHE A 159 7.31 -12.97 26.57
N VAL A 160 7.53 -13.27 25.30
CA VAL A 160 8.09 -12.33 24.32
C VAL A 160 6.98 -11.73 23.46
N LEU A 161 6.82 -10.41 23.54
CA LEU A 161 5.99 -9.64 22.61
C LEU A 161 6.87 -9.05 21.54
N THR A 162 6.67 -9.45 20.28
CA THR A 162 7.45 -8.96 19.15
C THR A 162 6.64 -7.97 18.35
N PHE A 163 7.18 -6.77 18.15
CA PHE A 163 6.68 -5.80 17.17
C PHE A 163 7.59 -5.82 15.94
N LEU A 164 7.01 -6.01 14.77
CA LEU A 164 7.70 -5.92 13.50
C LEU A 164 7.01 -4.87 12.60
N GLY A 165 7.72 -3.79 12.29
CA GLY A 165 7.18 -2.73 11.45
C GLY A 165 7.92 -1.42 11.59
N ARG A 166 7.47 -0.39 10.86
CA ARG A 166 7.97 0.97 11.01
C ARG A 166 7.52 1.54 12.36
N ILE A 167 8.39 2.32 13.00
CA ILE A 167 8.00 3.13 14.16
C ILE A 167 7.25 4.36 13.62
N ALA A 168 5.92 4.29 13.65
CA ALA A 168 5.05 5.32 13.10
C ALA A 168 3.71 5.36 13.86
N PRO A 169 3.02 6.52 13.91
CA PRO A 169 1.77 6.68 14.66
C PRO A 169 0.70 5.66 14.31
N GLU A 170 0.54 5.34 13.03
CA GLU A 170 -0.44 4.36 12.54
C GLU A 170 -0.17 2.91 13.00
N LYS A 171 1.00 2.63 13.56
CA LYS A 171 1.37 1.30 14.12
C LYS A 171 1.09 1.19 15.61
N SER A 172 0.72 2.29 16.27
CA SER A 172 0.24 2.34 17.65
C SER A 172 1.14 1.62 18.68
N ILE A 173 2.47 1.71 18.54
CA ILE A 173 3.43 1.05 19.45
C ILE A 173 3.21 1.48 20.90
N THR A 174 2.84 2.76 21.13
CA THR A 174 2.56 3.30 22.44
C THR A 174 1.44 2.54 23.15
N VAL A 175 0.41 2.09 22.40
CA VAL A 175 -0.69 1.28 22.95
C VAL A 175 -0.17 -0.05 23.50
N ILE A 176 0.78 -0.69 22.81
CA ILE A 176 1.41 -1.93 23.27
C ILE A 176 2.20 -1.70 24.58
N ILE A 177 2.98 -0.61 24.63
CA ILE A 177 3.79 -0.24 25.80
C ILE A 177 2.87 0.08 26.99
N ASP A 178 1.79 0.82 26.76
CA ASP A 178 0.84 1.17 27.82
C ASP A 178 0.03 -0.04 28.31
N ALA A 179 -0.25 -1.00 27.43
CA ALA A 179 -0.88 -2.27 27.83
C ALA A 179 0.06 -3.10 28.71
N LEU A 180 1.36 -3.16 28.41
CA LEU A 180 2.37 -3.87 29.22
C LEU A 180 2.49 -3.34 30.65
N LYS A 181 2.19 -2.07 30.89
CA LYS A 181 2.19 -1.48 32.26
C LYS A 181 1.04 -2.01 33.12
N LYS A 182 0.04 -2.66 32.52
CA LYS A 182 -1.17 -3.12 33.18
C LYS A 182 -1.19 -4.63 33.41
N VAL A 183 -0.20 -5.33 32.89
CA VAL A 183 0.00 -6.78 33.00
C VAL A 183 1.18 -7.07 33.93
#